data_f45bbff834716887c42ca62a06c48ba0
#
_entry.id   f45bbff834716887c42ca62a06c48ba0
#
_cell.length_a   1.000
_cell.length_b   1.000
_cell.length_c   1.000
_cell.angle_alpha   90.00
_cell.angle_beta   90.00
_cell.angle_gamma   90.00
#
_symmetry.space_group_name_H-M   'P 1'
#
loop_
_entity.id
_entity.type
_entity.pdbx_description
1 polymer ?
#
loop_
_entity_poly.entity_id
_entity_poly.type
_entity_poly.pdbx_seq_one_letter_code
_entity_poly.pdbx_strand_id
1 'polypeptide(L)'
;MKISFSTIATPDFDWVDIYSMAKDLGFDGIEIRGIGDEISAVNAKVFSASKIDATIKKLKELRLEIPCLDTGCALKEAENREACIKEVTDYMTLADKLGTPYIRLLADKDPEPIADVDDEYVAGVLKELASHAEKYDNITLLVETNGVYSDTMRLKRLIDKVGSPKVAVLWDIHHPYRYMEESPEETVKNIGQYIKHVHVKDSLMVDGKPKYKLMGQGDMPLKSIFASLAEIGYSGYASLEWVKRWDKGLQNAAIAFPHFAHYMSVYRQEKQELLQDNKTHTGKYVWPKEHLIDETFPDVLDRMCKEFPDQYAFRYTELDYTRTYIEFRNDVDTFARSLIAMGVRRGDHVAIWAT
;
A
#
# COMPACT_ATOMS: atom_id res chain seq x y z
N MET A 1 -1.84 13.88 3.85
CA MET A 1 -2.16 12.65 3.07
C MET A 1 -1.44 11.48 3.72
N LYS A 2 -2.14 10.36 3.95
CA LYS A 2 -1.59 9.10 4.46
C LYS A 2 -1.04 8.26 3.30
N ILE A 3 -0.16 7.29 3.60
CA ILE A 3 0.34 6.35 2.59
C ILE A 3 -0.01 4.91 2.94
N SER A 4 -0.35 4.14 1.92
CA SER A 4 -0.56 2.70 1.98
C SER A 4 0.03 2.01 0.76
N PHE A 5 0.01 0.71 0.74
CA PHE A 5 0.29 -0.10 -0.45
C PHE A 5 -0.74 -1.21 -0.58
N SER A 6 -1.03 -1.63 -1.80
CA SER A 6 -1.85 -2.81 -2.05
C SER A 6 -1.02 -4.08 -1.94
N THR A 7 -1.56 -5.09 -1.25
CA THR A 7 -0.92 -6.42 -1.10
C THR A 7 -0.74 -7.18 -2.41
N ILE A 8 -1.27 -6.67 -3.52
CA ILE A 8 -0.97 -7.17 -4.88
C ILE A 8 0.53 -7.09 -5.19
N ALA A 9 1.24 -6.20 -4.51
CA ALA A 9 2.70 -6.02 -4.62
C ALA A 9 3.51 -7.14 -3.96
N THR A 10 2.90 -7.94 -3.08
CA THR A 10 3.57 -8.90 -2.20
C THR A 10 3.02 -10.32 -2.34
N PRO A 11 3.02 -10.92 -3.56
CA PRO A 11 2.43 -12.23 -3.78
C PRO A 11 3.07 -13.36 -2.97
N ASP A 12 4.36 -13.19 -2.63
CA ASP A 12 5.17 -14.20 -1.94
C ASP A 12 5.32 -13.94 -0.42
N PHE A 13 4.65 -12.89 0.12
CA PHE A 13 4.76 -12.51 1.52
C PHE A 13 3.64 -13.13 2.35
N ASP A 14 3.98 -13.56 3.56
CA ASP A 14 2.97 -13.87 4.56
C ASP A 14 2.45 -12.59 5.25
N TRP A 15 1.45 -12.73 6.10
CA TRP A 15 0.85 -11.58 6.78
C TRP A 15 1.81 -10.88 7.74
N VAL A 16 2.73 -11.64 8.35
CA VAL A 16 3.75 -11.09 9.27
C VAL A 16 4.72 -10.20 8.50
N ASP A 17 5.15 -10.65 7.31
CA ASP A 17 6.01 -9.87 6.43
C ASP A 17 5.36 -8.56 6.00
N ILE A 18 4.08 -8.64 5.59
CA ILE A 18 3.31 -7.50 5.10
C ILE A 18 3.20 -6.41 6.16
N TYR A 19 2.71 -6.74 7.37
CA TYR A 19 2.54 -5.71 8.39
C TYR A 19 3.86 -5.23 9.00
N SER A 20 4.88 -6.08 9.08
CA SER A 20 6.22 -5.69 9.55
C SER A 20 6.84 -4.68 8.59
N MET A 21 6.81 -4.95 7.29
CA MET A 21 7.31 -4.04 6.27
C MET A 21 6.53 -2.71 6.27
N ALA A 22 5.20 -2.76 6.41
CA ALA A 22 4.39 -1.55 6.54
C ALA A 22 4.83 -0.70 7.74
N LYS A 23 5.04 -1.33 8.88
CA LYS A 23 5.47 -0.65 10.10
C LYS A 23 6.87 -0.07 9.97
N ASP A 24 7.82 -0.86 9.52
CA ASP A 24 9.24 -0.48 9.45
C ASP A 24 9.49 0.67 8.48
N LEU A 25 8.73 0.71 7.37
CA LEU A 25 8.82 1.77 6.37
C LEU A 25 7.91 2.97 6.67
N GLY A 26 7.16 2.93 7.75
CA GLY A 26 6.31 4.03 8.20
C GLY A 26 5.10 4.29 7.31
N PHE A 27 4.51 3.24 6.75
CA PHE A 27 3.19 3.31 6.16
C PHE A 27 2.12 3.54 7.22
N ASP A 28 1.00 4.12 6.82
CA ASP A 28 -0.15 4.36 7.69
C ASP A 28 -1.20 3.24 7.54
N GLY A 29 -1.17 2.51 6.42
CA GLY A 29 -2.13 1.45 6.15
C GLY A 29 -1.66 0.42 5.13
N ILE A 30 -2.45 -0.65 5.04
CA ILE A 30 -2.28 -1.77 4.12
C ILE A 30 -3.61 -1.98 3.39
N GLU A 31 -3.63 -1.83 2.09
CA GLU A 31 -4.77 -2.14 1.24
C GLU A 31 -4.73 -3.62 0.85
N ILE A 32 -5.87 -4.29 0.93
CA ILE A 32 -5.90 -5.74 0.78
C ILE A 32 -6.47 -6.17 -0.56
N ARG A 33 -5.60 -6.74 -1.41
CA ARG A 33 -5.96 -7.45 -2.65
C ARG A 33 -5.47 -8.89 -2.63
N GLY A 34 -5.77 -9.59 -1.57
CA GLY A 34 -5.27 -10.93 -1.28
C GLY A 34 -4.02 -10.97 -0.41
N ILE A 35 -3.70 -12.14 0.12
CA ILE A 35 -2.55 -12.39 1.00
C ILE A 35 -1.93 -13.72 0.62
N GLY A 36 -0.63 -13.74 0.28
CA GLY A 36 0.02 -14.93 -0.24
C GLY A 36 -0.67 -15.45 -1.51
N ASP A 37 -0.95 -16.73 -1.58
CA ASP A 37 -1.65 -17.34 -2.72
C ASP A 37 -3.16 -17.04 -2.76
N GLU A 38 -3.75 -16.65 -1.63
CA GLU A 38 -5.19 -16.35 -1.55
C GLU A 38 -5.45 -14.92 -2.05
N ILE A 39 -6.15 -14.82 -3.19
CA ILE A 39 -6.44 -13.52 -3.79
C ILE A 39 -7.70 -12.86 -3.24
N SER A 40 -8.60 -13.61 -2.63
CA SER A 40 -9.82 -13.08 -2.02
C SER A 40 -9.60 -12.81 -0.54
N ALA A 41 -9.78 -11.55 -0.12
CA ALA A 41 -9.59 -11.15 1.28
C ALA A 41 -10.50 -11.94 2.23
N VAL A 42 -11.74 -12.27 1.82
CA VAL A 42 -12.70 -13.01 2.65
C VAL A 42 -12.27 -14.44 2.95
N ASN A 43 -11.43 -15.03 2.09
CA ASN A 43 -10.89 -16.37 2.25
C ASN A 43 -9.52 -16.39 2.95
N ALA A 44 -8.91 -15.23 3.16
CA ALA A 44 -7.58 -15.15 3.77
C ALA A 44 -7.62 -15.67 5.22
N LYS A 45 -6.73 -16.63 5.53
CA LYS A 45 -6.67 -17.29 6.84
C LYS A 45 -6.60 -16.33 8.01
N VAL A 46 -5.94 -15.18 7.84
CA VAL A 46 -5.74 -14.15 8.87
C VAL A 46 -7.02 -13.40 9.20
N PHE A 47 -8.02 -13.43 8.33
CA PHE A 47 -9.35 -12.85 8.52
C PHE A 47 -10.42 -13.89 8.86
N SER A 48 -10.05 -15.15 9.05
CA SER A 48 -10.98 -16.20 9.52
C SER A 48 -11.55 -15.85 10.90
N ALA A 49 -12.71 -16.39 11.22
CA ALA A 49 -13.40 -16.14 12.50
C ALA A 49 -12.51 -16.42 13.73
N SER A 50 -11.56 -17.35 13.64
CA SER A 50 -10.63 -17.69 14.73
C SER A 50 -9.40 -16.78 14.84
N LYS A 51 -9.12 -15.95 13.83
CA LYS A 51 -7.88 -15.14 13.78
C LYS A 51 -8.12 -13.64 13.65
N ILE A 52 -9.29 -13.22 13.20
CA ILE A 52 -9.57 -11.82 12.88
C ILE A 52 -9.36 -10.88 14.06
N ASP A 53 -9.76 -11.27 15.28
CA ASP A 53 -9.58 -10.45 16.47
C ASP A 53 -8.11 -10.23 16.82
N ALA A 54 -7.28 -11.27 16.67
CA ALA A 54 -5.83 -11.17 16.86
C ALA A 54 -5.19 -10.27 15.78
N THR A 55 -5.67 -10.36 14.54
CA THR A 55 -5.23 -9.49 13.44
C THR A 55 -5.57 -8.03 13.70
N ILE A 56 -6.80 -7.74 14.10
CA ILE A 56 -7.24 -6.37 14.47
C ILE A 56 -6.41 -5.82 15.63
N LYS A 57 -6.21 -6.63 16.67
CA LYS A 57 -5.38 -6.25 17.81
C LYS A 57 -3.97 -5.89 17.38
N LYS A 58 -3.34 -6.74 16.52
CA LYS A 58 -1.98 -6.51 16.02
C LYS A 58 -1.90 -5.22 15.19
N LEU A 59 -2.82 -4.96 14.28
CA LEU A 59 -2.86 -3.74 13.49
C LEU A 59 -2.99 -2.49 14.37
N LYS A 60 -3.83 -2.52 15.41
CA LYS A 60 -3.96 -1.43 16.40
C LYS A 60 -2.66 -1.19 17.17
N GLU A 61 -1.99 -2.23 17.63
CA GLU A 61 -0.67 -2.14 18.30
C GLU A 61 0.36 -1.47 17.40
N LEU A 62 0.35 -1.79 16.11
CA LEU A 62 1.25 -1.23 15.11
C LEU A 62 0.81 0.14 14.59
N ARG A 63 -0.41 0.62 14.93
CA ARG A 63 -1.04 1.82 14.37
C ARG A 63 -1.16 1.77 12.85
N LEU A 64 -1.55 0.61 12.32
CA LEU A 64 -1.82 0.39 10.91
C LEU A 64 -3.32 0.26 10.68
N GLU A 65 -3.81 0.87 9.61
CA GLU A 65 -5.20 0.77 9.18
C GLU A 65 -5.32 -0.12 7.93
N ILE A 66 -6.51 -0.64 7.66
CA ILE A 66 -6.85 -1.21 6.35
C ILE A 66 -7.79 -0.21 5.67
N PRO A 67 -7.29 0.68 4.79
CA PRO A 67 -8.12 1.73 4.19
C PRO A 67 -9.10 1.19 3.16
N CYS A 68 -8.76 0.14 2.45
CA CYS A 68 -9.56 -0.43 1.37
C CYS A 68 -9.40 -1.94 1.25
N LEU A 69 -10.48 -2.62 0.88
CA LEU A 69 -10.48 -4.01 0.43
C LEU A 69 -10.81 -4.05 -1.07
N ASP A 70 -9.99 -4.73 -1.86
CA ASP A 70 -10.16 -4.80 -3.30
C ASP A 70 -10.83 -6.10 -3.72
N THR A 71 -12.02 -6.02 -4.30
CA THR A 71 -12.72 -7.17 -4.86
C THR A 71 -12.12 -7.64 -6.18
N GLY A 72 -12.47 -8.85 -6.60
CA GLY A 72 -12.13 -9.39 -7.91
C GLY A 72 -13.23 -9.25 -8.96
N CYS A 73 -14.42 -8.83 -8.54
CA CYS A 73 -15.58 -8.79 -9.45
C CYS A 73 -15.51 -7.64 -10.45
N ALA A 74 -16.00 -7.91 -11.66
CA ALA A 74 -16.22 -6.92 -12.70
C ALA A 74 -17.72 -6.73 -12.93
N LEU A 75 -18.23 -5.53 -12.66
CA LEU A 75 -19.68 -5.26 -12.67
C LEU A 75 -20.34 -5.42 -14.05
N LYS A 76 -19.55 -5.28 -15.14
CA LYS A 76 -20.05 -5.44 -16.50
C LYS A 76 -20.43 -6.87 -16.88
N GLU A 77 -19.94 -7.87 -16.14
CA GLU A 77 -20.11 -9.30 -16.45
C GLU A 77 -21.49 -9.78 -15.99
N ALA A 78 -22.50 -9.71 -16.86
CA ALA A 78 -23.88 -10.06 -16.55
C ALA A 78 -24.05 -11.53 -16.15
N GLU A 79 -23.27 -12.43 -16.76
CA GLU A 79 -23.24 -13.86 -16.46
C GLU A 79 -22.73 -14.17 -15.02
N ASN A 80 -21.92 -13.28 -14.47
CA ASN A 80 -21.33 -13.42 -13.14
C ASN A 80 -22.03 -12.55 -12.07
N ARG A 81 -23.15 -11.92 -12.39
CA ARG A 81 -23.83 -10.93 -11.54
C ARG A 81 -24.08 -11.42 -10.11
N GLU A 82 -24.67 -12.59 -9.95
CA GLU A 82 -25.00 -13.13 -8.62
C GLU A 82 -23.74 -13.41 -7.81
N ALA A 83 -22.72 -13.98 -8.44
CA ALA A 83 -21.42 -14.23 -7.80
C ALA A 83 -20.74 -12.91 -7.39
N CYS A 84 -20.81 -11.88 -8.23
CA CYS A 84 -20.28 -10.56 -7.95
C CYS A 84 -21.00 -9.90 -6.77
N ILE A 85 -22.35 -9.91 -6.74
CA ILE A 85 -23.13 -9.37 -5.62
C ILE A 85 -22.79 -10.11 -4.34
N LYS A 86 -22.68 -11.44 -4.38
CA LYS A 86 -22.29 -12.24 -3.24
C LYS A 86 -20.87 -11.88 -2.75
N GLU A 87 -19.90 -11.80 -3.64
CA GLU A 87 -18.52 -11.41 -3.29
C GLU A 87 -18.53 -10.07 -2.56
N VAL A 88 -19.14 -9.03 -3.14
CA VAL A 88 -19.14 -7.69 -2.56
C VAL A 88 -19.87 -7.66 -1.21
N THR A 89 -20.96 -8.41 -1.02
CA THR A 89 -21.66 -8.48 0.28
C THR A 89 -20.84 -9.22 1.33
N ASP A 90 -20.07 -10.25 0.95
CA ASP A 90 -19.12 -10.92 1.84
C ASP A 90 -17.99 -9.96 2.26
N TYR A 91 -17.51 -9.13 1.31
CA TYR A 91 -16.52 -8.08 1.59
C TYR A 91 -17.08 -6.99 2.51
N MET A 92 -18.36 -6.58 2.37
CA MET A 92 -19.00 -5.64 3.31
C MET A 92 -18.98 -6.21 4.74
N THR A 93 -19.30 -7.50 4.89
CA THR A 93 -19.27 -8.17 6.21
C THR A 93 -17.86 -8.20 6.80
N LEU A 94 -16.84 -8.44 5.97
CA LEU A 94 -15.44 -8.41 6.40
C LEU A 94 -15.00 -6.99 6.74
N ALA A 95 -15.32 -6.01 5.89
CA ALA A 95 -14.98 -4.60 6.07
C ALA A 95 -15.54 -4.03 7.37
N ASP A 96 -16.80 -4.36 7.71
CA ASP A 96 -17.43 -3.96 8.97
C ASP A 96 -16.66 -4.48 10.19
N LYS A 97 -16.29 -5.77 10.18
CA LYS A 97 -15.47 -6.36 11.25
C LYS A 97 -14.09 -5.73 11.39
N LEU A 98 -13.45 -5.40 10.27
CA LEU A 98 -12.11 -4.79 10.25
C LEU A 98 -12.13 -3.30 10.56
N GLY A 99 -13.29 -2.64 10.47
CA GLY A 99 -13.42 -1.19 10.52
C GLY A 99 -12.90 -0.51 9.24
N THR A 100 -12.89 -1.22 8.11
CA THR A 100 -12.43 -0.74 6.82
C THR A 100 -13.52 0.08 6.14
N PRO A 101 -13.26 1.34 5.74
CA PRO A 101 -14.30 2.21 5.19
C PRO A 101 -14.61 1.97 3.72
N TYR A 102 -13.68 1.41 2.95
CA TYR A 102 -13.81 1.35 1.50
C TYR A 102 -13.70 -0.07 0.94
N ILE A 103 -14.51 -0.34 -0.08
CA ILE A 103 -14.45 -1.56 -0.89
C ILE A 103 -14.32 -1.14 -2.34
N ARG A 104 -13.23 -1.51 -2.99
CA ARG A 104 -12.98 -1.20 -4.39
C ARG A 104 -13.70 -2.19 -5.31
N LEU A 105 -14.36 -1.66 -6.31
CA LEU A 105 -15.07 -2.37 -7.37
C LEU A 105 -14.49 -2.01 -8.73
N LEU A 106 -14.40 -2.98 -9.64
CA LEU A 106 -14.12 -2.75 -11.06
C LEU A 106 -15.44 -2.73 -11.83
N ALA A 107 -15.80 -1.59 -12.40
CA ALA A 107 -16.96 -1.54 -13.30
C ALA A 107 -16.61 -2.16 -14.67
N ASP A 108 -15.36 -1.97 -15.12
CA ASP A 108 -14.73 -2.67 -16.23
C ASP A 108 -13.45 -3.35 -15.73
N LYS A 109 -13.15 -4.57 -16.22
CA LYS A 109 -12.09 -5.43 -15.67
C LYS A 109 -10.69 -5.06 -16.15
N ASP A 110 -10.57 -4.89 -17.45
CA ASP A 110 -9.29 -4.64 -18.10
C ASP A 110 -8.94 -3.15 -17.98
N PRO A 111 -7.67 -2.78 -17.77
CA PRO A 111 -7.29 -1.37 -17.64
C PRO A 111 -7.41 -0.60 -18.97
N GLU A 112 -7.27 -1.27 -20.11
CA GLU A 112 -7.44 -0.66 -21.43
C GLU A 112 -8.93 -0.45 -21.75
N PRO A 113 -9.36 0.74 -22.23
CA PRO A 113 -10.76 1.08 -22.47
C PRO A 113 -11.31 0.53 -23.79
N ILE A 114 -11.15 -0.76 -24.02
CA ILE A 114 -11.53 -1.44 -25.29
C ILE A 114 -12.84 -2.22 -25.20
N ALA A 115 -13.41 -2.34 -24.00
CA ALA A 115 -14.61 -3.14 -23.81
C ALA A 115 -15.88 -2.40 -24.23
N ASP A 116 -16.89 -3.15 -24.69
CA ASP A 116 -18.26 -2.66 -24.79
C ASP A 116 -18.95 -2.87 -23.42
N VAL A 117 -19.38 -1.78 -22.80
CA VAL A 117 -19.96 -1.79 -21.44
C VAL A 117 -21.30 -1.06 -21.45
N ASP A 118 -22.34 -1.74 -21.01
CA ASP A 118 -23.67 -1.19 -20.79
C ASP A 118 -23.72 -0.42 -19.46
N ASP A 119 -23.66 0.91 -19.54
CA ASP A 119 -23.68 1.81 -18.38
C ASP A 119 -25.01 1.72 -17.60
N GLU A 120 -26.14 1.39 -18.27
CA GLU A 120 -27.43 1.21 -17.60
C GLU A 120 -27.42 -0.05 -16.72
N TYR A 121 -26.87 -1.12 -17.26
CA TYR A 121 -26.72 -2.37 -16.53
C TYR A 121 -25.79 -2.19 -15.33
N VAL A 122 -24.61 -1.58 -15.52
CA VAL A 122 -23.65 -1.33 -14.44
C VAL A 122 -24.27 -0.43 -13.35
N ALA A 123 -25.00 0.62 -13.74
CA ALA A 123 -25.70 1.49 -12.80
C ALA A 123 -26.76 0.71 -11.98
N GLY A 124 -27.47 -0.23 -12.63
CA GLY A 124 -28.43 -1.10 -11.96
C GLY A 124 -27.78 -1.98 -10.88
N VAL A 125 -26.64 -2.62 -11.20
CA VAL A 125 -25.87 -3.42 -10.26
C VAL A 125 -25.33 -2.57 -9.10
N LEU A 126 -24.79 -1.38 -9.38
CA LEU A 126 -24.30 -0.46 -8.36
C LEU A 126 -25.41 0.01 -7.41
N LYS A 127 -26.62 0.29 -7.91
CA LYS A 127 -27.77 0.66 -7.07
C LYS A 127 -28.15 -0.46 -6.12
N GLU A 128 -28.14 -1.70 -6.59
CA GLU A 128 -28.43 -2.86 -5.74
C GLU A 128 -27.35 -3.03 -4.67
N LEU A 129 -26.07 -2.98 -5.04
CA LEU A 129 -24.95 -3.04 -4.09
C LEU A 129 -24.99 -1.89 -3.09
N ALA A 130 -25.34 -0.67 -3.54
CA ALA A 130 -25.52 0.48 -2.66
C ALA A 130 -26.60 0.24 -1.61
N SER A 131 -27.73 -0.39 -2.00
CA SER A 131 -28.80 -0.74 -1.05
C SER A 131 -28.36 -1.76 0.01
N HIS A 132 -27.45 -2.68 -0.36
CA HIS A 132 -26.83 -3.59 0.61
C HIS A 132 -25.89 -2.85 1.56
N ALA A 133 -25.15 -1.85 1.06
CA ALA A 133 -24.21 -1.05 1.85
C ALA A 133 -24.91 -0.09 2.84
N GLU A 134 -26.19 0.25 2.65
CA GLU A 134 -26.97 1.06 3.60
C GLU A 134 -27.09 0.43 4.99
N LYS A 135 -26.90 -0.89 5.11
CA LYS A 135 -26.89 -1.60 6.39
C LYS A 135 -25.66 -1.30 7.26
N TYR A 136 -24.66 -0.66 6.69
CA TYR A 136 -23.37 -0.37 7.33
C TYR A 136 -23.12 1.14 7.33
N ASP A 137 -22.92 1.73 8.50
CA ASP A 137 -22.74 3.18 8.61
C ASP A 137 -21.48 3.68 7.89
N ASN A 138 -20.39 2.94 8.00
CA ASN A 138 -19.05 3.39 7.60
C ASN A 138 -18.55 2.85 6.25
N ILE A 139 -19.34 2.02 5.55
CA ILE A 139 -18.87 1.39 4.30
C ILE A 139 -19.33 2.22 3.09
N THR A 140 -18.38 2.49 2.20
CA THR A 140 -18.59 3.12 0.89
C THR A 140 -17.93 2.26 -0.19
N LEU A 141 -18.66 2.01 -1.27
CA LEU A 141 -18.20 1.29 -2.44
C LEU A 141 -17.48 2.27 -3.38
N LEU A 142 -16.29 1.94 -3.81
CA LEU A 142 -15.51 2.79 -4.70
C LEU A 142 -15.41 2.17 -6.08
N VAL A 143 -15.90 2.87 -7.09
CA VAL A 143 -15.66 2.50 -8.49
C VAL A 143 -14.32 3.05 -8.92
N GLU A 144 -13.43 2.17 -9.34
CA GLU A 144 -12.09 2.57 -9.82
C GLU A 144 -12.17 3.18 -11.22
N THR A 145 -11.34 4.19 -11.48
CA THR A 145 -11.09 4.73 -12.81
C THR A 145 -10.33 3.70 -13.66
N ASN A 146 -11.03 2.67 -14.16
CA ASN A 146 -10.45 1.52 -14.87
C ASN A 146 -11.23 1.22 -16.15
N GLY A 147 -10.55 0.74 -17.17
CA GLY A 147 -11.16 0.41 -18.46
C GLY A 147 -11.87 1.61 -19.10
N VAL A 148 -13.09 1.43 -19.60
CA VAL A 148 -13.89 2.50 -20.20
C VAL A 148 -14.24 3.63 -19.22
N TYR A 149 -14.16 3.37 -17.92
CA TYR A 149 -14.38 4.39 -16.88
C TYR A 149 -13.10 5.17 -16.51
N SER A 150 -12.00 4.95 -17.22
CA SER A 150 -10.88 5.87 -17.29
C SER A 150 -11.26 7.21 -17.95
N ASP A 151 -12.30 7.25 -18.79
CA ASP A 151 -13.05 8.47 -19.14
C ASP A 151 -13.81 8.95 -17.89
N THR A 152 -13.25 9.94 -17.21
CA THR A 152 -13.80 10.40 -15.92
C THR A 152 -15.15 11.12 -16.09
N MET A 153 -15.46 11.65 -17.26
CA MET A 153 -16.80 12.18 -17.55
C MET A 153 -17.83 11.05 -17.68
N ARG A 154 -17.46 9.91 -18.27
CA ARG A 154 -18.32 8.72 -18.32
C ARG A 154 -18.53 8.17 -16.89
N LEU A 155 -17.45 8.06 -16.10
CA LEU A 155 -17.55 7.64 -14.72
C LEU A 155 -18.43 8.59 -13.90
N LYS A 156 -18.27 9.90 -14.07
CA LYS A 156 -19.12 10.89 -13.42
C LYS A 156 -20.60 10.65 -13.72
N ARG A 157 -20.94 10.47 -15.00
CA ARG A 157 -22.33 10.18 -15.39
C ARG A 157 -22.88 8.91 -14.74
N LEU A 158 -22.04 7.87 -14.60
CA LEU A 158 -22.41 6.63 -13.91
C LEU A 158 -22.70 6.89 -12.44
N ILE A 159 -21.80 7.58 -11.72
CA ILE A 159 -21.96 7.88 -10.29
C ILE A 159 -23.20 8.77 -10.05
N ASP A 160 -23.38 9.82 -10.85
CA ASP A 160 -24.53 10.71 -10.79
C ASP A 160 -25.86 9.95 -11.01
N LYS A 161 -25.85 8.98 -11.93
CA LYS A 161 -27.01 8.12 -12.24
C LYS A 161 -27.34 7.15 -11.11
N VAL A 162 -26.33 6.62 -10.44
CA VAL A 162 -26.52 5.78 -9.23
C VAL A 162 -27.13 6.63 -8.13
N GLY A 163 -26.63 7.83 -7.89
CA GLY A 163 -27.19 8.83 -6.98
C GLY A 163 -27.20 8.39 -5.51
N SER A 164 -26.29 7.50 -5.10
CA SER A 164 -26.20 7.00 -3.72
C SER A 164 -24.95 7.53 -3.02
N PRO A 165 -25.05 8.00 -1.76
CA PRO A 165 -23.88 8.38 -0.96
C PRO A 165 -22.99 7.19 -0.59
N LYS A 166 -23.47 5.97 -0.80
CA LYS A 166 -22.72 4.72 -0.57
C LYS A 166 -21.83 4.34 -1.75
N VAL A 167 -21.82 5.13 -2.84
CA VAL A 167 -20.98 4.91 -4.02
C VAL A 167 -20.15 6.15 -4.30
N ALA A 168 -18.85 5.97 -4.44
CA ALA A 168 -17.88 7.03 -4.68
C ALA A 168 -16.80 6.52 -5.65
N VAL A 169 -15.67 7.21 -5.74
CA VAL A 169 -14.61 6.92 -6.71
C VAL A 169 -13.29 6.60 -6.01
N LEU A 170 -12.60 5.59 -6.52
CA LEU A 170 -11.18 5.37 -6.39
C LEU A 170 -10.51 5.92 -7.65
N TRP A 171 -9.69 6.94 -7.49
CA TRP A 171 -8.90 7.46 -8.60
C TRP A 171 -7.58 6.69 -8.71
N ASP A 172 -7.46 5.81 -9.70
CA ASP A 172 -6.15 5.38 -10.16
C ASP A 172 -5.58 6.48 -11.06
N ILE A 173 -4.49 7.10 -10.63
CA ILE A 173 -3.90 8.26 -11.32
C ILE A 173 -3.38 7.95 -12.72
N HIS A 174 -3.13 6.66 -12.98
CA HIS A 174 -2.50 6.19 -14.20
C HIS A 174 -3.47 6.10 -15.37
N HIS A 175 -4.66 5.55 -15.14
CA HIS A 175 -5.55 5.14 -16.21
C HIS A 175 -6.14 6.31 -17.00
N PRO A 176 -6.73 7.36 -16.39
CA PRO A 176 -7.20 8.53 -17.15
C PRO A 176 -6.08 9.19 -17.95
N TYR A 177 -4.92 9.35 -17.35
CA TYR A 177 -3.79 9.99 -18.01
C TYR A 177 -3.24 9.17 -19.19
N ARG A 178 -3.07 7.84 -19.01
CA ARG A 178 -2.45 6.97 -20.01
C ARG A 178 -3.37 6.58 -21.14
N TYR A 179 -4.63 6.34 -20.85
CA TYR A 179 -5.57 5.79 -21.83
C TYR A 179 -6.53 6.81 -22.42
N MET A 180 -6.78 7.93 -21.70
CA MET A 180 -7.68 8.98 -22.15
C MET A 180 -6.96 10.31 -22.43
N GLU A 181 -5.64 10.36 -22.21
CA GLU A 181 -4.84 11.58 -22.32
C GLU A 181 -5.41 12.73 -21.46
N GLU A 182 -6.15 12.37 -20.39
CA GLU A 182 -6.81 13.31 -19.51
C GLU A 182 -5.83 13.89 -18.49
N SER A 183 -5.80 15.21 -18.38
CA SER A 183 -4.92 15.87 -17.39
C SER A 183 -5.43 15.66 -15.96
N PRO A 184 -4.53 15.71 -14.94
CA PRO A 184 -4.94 15.61 -13.54
C PRO A 184 -5.95 16.69 -13.13
N GLU A 185 -5.82 17.90 -13.66
CA GLU A 185 -6.72 19.02 -13.43
C GLU A 185 -8.12 18.74 -13.99
N GLU A 186 -8.19 18.13 -15.17
CA GLU A 186 -9.45 17.73 -15.76
C GLU A 186 -10.11 16.61 -14.97
N THR A 187 -9.33 15.59 -14.58
CA THR A 187 -9.82 14.50 -13.72
C THR A 187 -10.45 15.04 -12.43
N VAL A 188 -9.75 15.89 -11.67
CA VAL A 188 -10.32 16.40 -10.42
C VAL A 188 -11.49 17.37 -10.66
N LYS A 189 -11.54 18.09 -11.77
CA LYS A 189 -12.69 18.88 -12.17
C LYS A 189 -13.92 17.99 -12.40
N ASN A 190 -13.74 16.83 -13.01
CA ASN A 190 -14.83 15.91 -13.32
C ASN A 190 -15.32 15.13 -12.09
N ILE A 191 -14.40 14.52 -11.34
CA ILE A 191 -14.72 13.55 -10.28
C ILE A 191 -14.20 13.92 -8.89
N GLY A 192 -13.54 15.04 -8.69
CA GLY A 192 -12.85 15.39 -7.44
C GLY A 192 -13.73 15.29 -6.18
N GLN A 193 -15.01 15.69 -6.26
CA GLN A 193 -15.95 15.57 -5.15
C GLN A 193 -16.26 14.11 -4.73
N TYR A 194 -16.05 13.14 -5.60
CA TYR A 194 -16.33 11.72 -5.37
C TYR A 194 -15.09 10.94 -4.94
N ILE A 195 -13.86 11.49 -5.08
CA ILE A 195 -12.62 10.78 -4.76
C ILE A 195 -12.52 10.53 -3.25
N LYS A 196 -12.41 9.25 -2.87
CA LYS A 196 -12.24 8.81 -1.48
C LYS A 196 -10.95 8.05 -1.25
N HIS A 197 -10.39 7.45 -2.29
CA HIS A 197 -9.13 6.68 -2.26
C HIS A 197 -8.37 6.91 -3.56
N VAL A 198 -7.04 6.79 -3.51
CA VAL A 198 -6.18 7.03 -4.67
C VAL A 198 -5.15 5.92 -4.81
N HIS A 199 -5.14 5.27 -5.97
CA HIS A 199 -4.03 4.42 -6.39
C HIS A 199 -2.96 5.24 -7.07
N VAL A 200 -1.71 5.02 -6.68
CA VAL A 200 -0.55 5.70 -7.27
C VAL A 200 0.42 4.68 -7.86
N LYS A 201 0.89 4.97 -9.04
CA LYS A 201 1.92 4.23 -9.76
C LYS A 201 2.54 5.11 -10.82
N ASP A 202 3.75 4.79 -11.23
CA ASP A 202 4.48 5.52 -12.27
C ASP A 202 4.81 4.60 -13.45
N SER A 203 4.97 5.16 -14.63
CA SER A 203 5.29 4.39 -15.83
C SER A 203 5.98 5.26 -16.88
N LEU A 204 6.59 4.60 -17.86
CA LEU A 204 7.02 5.19 -19.15
C LEU A 204 6.27 4.52 -20.29
N MET A 205 5.92 5.28 -21.31
CA MET A 205 5.44 4.69 -22.55
C MET A 205 6.60 4.10 -23.36
N VAL A 206 6.55 2.81 -23.66
CA VAL A 206 7.55 2.10 -24.48
C VAL A 206 6.80 1.27 -25.53
N ASP A 207 7.07 1.55 -26.80
CA ASP A 207 6.40 0.88 -27.92
C ASP A 207 4.86 0.91 -27.85
N GLY A 208 4.31 2.05 -27.43
CA GLY A 208 2.87 2.28 -27.28
C GLY A 208 2.21 1.60 -26.08
N LYS A 209 3.00 1.01 -25.17
CA LYS A 209 2.50 0.37 -23.94
C LYS A 209 3.12 0.98 -22.69
N PRO A 210 2.37 1.12 -21.60
CA PRO A 210 2.93 1.58 -20.34
C PRO A 210 3.81 0.50 -19.73
N LYS A 211 5.03 0.88 -19.33
CA LYS A 211 5.94 0.06 -18.52
C LYS A 211 6.09 0.71 -17.15
N TYR A 212 5.68 0.01 -16.13
CA TYR A 212 5.74 0.50 -14.76
C TYR A 212 7.17 0.79 -14.30
N LYS A 213 7.31 1.87 -13.53
CA LYS A 213 8.56 2.38 -12.98
C LYS A 213 8.39 2.70 -11.50
N LEU A 214 9.48 2.71 -10.76
CA LEU A 214 9.44 3.24 -9.40
C LEU A 214 9.01 4.72 -9.44
N MET A 215 8.32 5.17 -8.40
CA MET A 215 7.76 6.53 -8.33
C MET A 215 8.84 7.59 -8.62
N GLY A 216 8.56 8.46 -9.59
CA GLY A 216 9.49 9.50 -10.04
C GLY A 216 10.53 9.07 -11.06
N GLN A 217 10.51 7.79 -11.50
CA GLN A 217 11.40 7.28 -12.57
C GLN A 217 10.67 7.11 -13.90
N GLY A 218 9.37 7.37 -13.94
CA GLY A 218 8.54 7.42 -15.12
C GLY A 218 8.36 8.86 -15.64
N ASP A 219 7.34 9.03 -16.45
CA ASP A 219 6.93 10.33 -17.01
C ASP A 219 5.48 10.70 -16.67
N MET A 220 4.90 10.05 -15.66
CA MET A 220 3.62 10.48 -15.10
C MET A 220 3.74 11.90 -14.52
N PRO A 221 2.74 12.78 -14.69
CA PRO A 221 2.78 14.15 -14.18
C PRO A 221 2.53 14.21 -12.66
N LEU A 222 3.34 13.47 -11.86
CA LEU A 222 3.10 13.26 -10.44
C LEU A 222 2.97 14.56 -9.64
N LYS A 223 3.75 15.58 -9.98
CA LYS A 223 3.66 16.90 -9.30
C LYS A 223 2.29 17.54 -9.51
N SER A 224 1.78 17.51 -10.75
CA SER A 224 0.44 18.03 -11.08
C SER A 224 -0.65 17.20 -10.39
N ILE A 225 -0.52 15.87 -10.38
CA ILE A 225 -1.45 14.97 -9.69
C ILE A 225 -1.57 15.31 -8.20
N PHE A 226 -0.43 15.42 -7.51
CA PHE A 226 -0.46 15.76 -6.08
C PHE A 226 -0.90 17.19 -5.80
N ALA A 227 -0.62 18.14 -6.71
CA ALA A 227 -1.14 19.50 -6.63
C ALA A 227 -2.67 19.53 -6.78
N SER A 228 -3.22 18.79 -7.75
CA SER A 228 -4.67 18.68 -7.97
C SER A 228 -5.38 18.02 -6.77
N LEU A 229 -4.76 16.98 -6.16
CA LEU A 229 -5.28 16.40 -4.92
C LEU A 229 -5.29 17.39 -3.76
N ALA A 230 -4.25 18.21 -3.64
CA ALA A 230 -4.18 19.24 -2.60
C ALA A 230 -5.23 20.34 -2.84
N GLU A 231 -5.48 20.75 -4.09
CA GLU A 231 -6.48 21.75 -4.46
C GLU A 231 -7.89 21.35 -4.02
N ILE A 232 -8.25 20.06 -4.18
CA ILE A 232 -9.55 19.55 -3.72
C ILE A 232 -9.58 19.20 -2.22
N GLY A 233 -8.50 19.48 -1.47
CA GLY A 233 -8.40 19.20 -0.03
C GLY A 233 -8.34 17.71 0.30
N TYR A 234 -7.84 16.88 -0.61
CA TYR A 234 -7.74 15.44 -0.37
C TYR A 234 -6.77 15.10 0.75
N SER A 235 -7.25 14.43 1.79
CA SER A 235 -6.47 14.03 2.97
C SER A 235 -6.43 12.51 3.21
N GLY A 236 -7.02 11.73 2.29
CA GLY A 236 -7.09 10.27 2.36
C GLY A 236 -5.74 9.59 2.08
N TYR A 237 -5.82 8.36 1.61
CA TYR A 237 -4.65 7.53 1.31
C TYR A 237 -4.19 7.65 -0.13
N ALA A 238 -2.87 7.78 -0.33
CA ALA A 238 -2.20 7.44 -1.57
C ALA A 238 -1.65 6.02 -1.42
N SER A 239 -2.24 5.08 -2.11
CA SER A 239 -1.91 3.66 -2.04
C SER A 239 -1.06 3.26 -3.23
N LEU A 240 0.13 2.74 -2.99
CA LEU A 240 0.97 2.20 -4.07
C LEU A 240 0.35 0.93 -4.62
N GLU A 241 -0.13 0.98 -5.85
CA GLU A 241 -0.57 -0.20 -6.58
C GLU A 241 0.57 -0.75 -7.44
N TRP A 242 1.47 -1.51 -6.83
CA TRP A 242 2.59 -2.17 -7.49
C TRP A 242 2.20 -3.58 -7.91
N VAL A 243 1.83 -3.78 -9.16
CA VAL A 243 1.14 -4.98 -9.68
C VAL A 243 2.07 -6.20 -9.88
N LYS A 244 2.98 -6.45 -8.94
CA LYS A 244 3.97 -7.53 -8.97
C LYS A 244 3.36 -8.92 -9.18
N ARG A 245 2.15 -9.14 -8.67
CA ARG A 245 1.41 -10.41 -8.86
C ARG A 245 1.13 -10.68 -10.33
N TRP A 246 0.85 -9.64 -11.11
CA TRP A 246 0.49 -9.75 -12.52
C TRP A 246 1.70 -9.58 -13.44
N ASP A 247 2.66 -8.74 -13.07
CA ASP A 247 3.91 -8.52 -13.79
C ASP A 247 5.12 -8.94 -12.95
N LYS A 248 5.55 -10.19 -13.13
CA LYS A 248 6.69 -10.76 -12.41
C LYS A 248 8.03 -10.05 -12.72
N GLY A 249 8.10 -9.28 -13.81
CA GLY A 249 9.27 -8.50 -14.19
C GLY A 249 9.52 -7.25 -13.33
N LEU A 250 8.52 -6.81 -12.55
CA LEU A 250 8.66 -5.66 -11.66
C LEU A 250 9.63 -5.95 -10.50
N GLN A 251 10.23 -4.89 -9.96
CA GLN A 251 11.09 -4.99 -8.77
C GLN A 251 10.30 -5.56 -7.59
N ASN A 252 11.02 -6.22 -6.68
CA ASN A 252 10.46 -6.73 -5.45
C ASN A 252 9.94 -5.60 -4.55
N ALA A 253 8.95 -5.89 -3.72
CA ALA A 253 8.39 -4.96 -2.74
C ALA A 253 9.48 -4.38 -1.81
N ALA A 254 10.52 -5.15 -1.48
CA ALA A 254 11.67 -4.69 -0.70
C ALA A 254 12.43 -3.52 -1.35
N ILE A 255 12.28 -3.31 -2.66
CA ILE A 255 12.83 -2.16 -3.39
C ILE A 255 11.76 -1.08 -3.60
N ALA A 256 10.57 -1.49 -4.05
CA ALA A 256 9.51 -0.56 -4.43
C ALA A 256 8.94 0.21 -3.22
N PHE A 257 8.76 -0.43 -2.08
CA PHE A 257 8.13 0.19 -0.91
C PHE A 257 9.01 1.24 -0.23
N PRO A 258 10.30 0.98 0.09
CA PRO A 258 11.15 2.04 0.65
C PRO A 258 11.32 3.20 -0.33
N HIS A 259 11.40 2.92 -1.64
CA HIS A 259 11.46 3.96 -2.66
C HIS A 259 10.18 4.83 -2.65
N PHE A 260 9.01 4.19 -2.62
CA PHE A 260 7.73 4.90 -2.54
C PHE A 260 7.58 5.71 -1.24
N ALA A 261 7.89 5.11 -0.09
CA ALA A 261 7.81 5.80 1.20
C ALA A 261 8.73 7.04 1.22
N HIS A 262 9.94 6.92 0.66
CA HIS A 262 10.86 8.04 0.51
C HIS A 262 10.30 9.10 -0.46
N TYR A 263 9.83 8.71 -1.64
CA TYR A 263 9.23 9.63 -2.61
C TYR A 263 8.07 10.43 -2.00
N MET A 264 7.18 9.74 -1.28
CA MET A 264 6.00 10.35 -0.66
C MET A 264 6.31 11.19 0.58
N SER A 265 7.51 11.13 1.13
CA SER A 265 7.87 11.86 2.35
C SER A 265 7.66 13.37 2.23
N VAL A 266 7.84 13.94 1.02
CA VAL A 266 7.64 15.37 0.74
C VAL A 266 6.16 15.80 0.73
N TYR A 267 5.23 14.85 0.60
CA TYR A 267 3.79 15.10 0.55
C TYR A 267 3.08 14.79 1.88
N ARG A 268 3.81 14.34 2.90
CA ARG A 268 3.29 13.99 4.23
C ARG A 268 3.55 15.15 5.21
N GLN A 269 2.52 15.95 5.50
CA GLN A 269 2.63 17.15 6.33
C GLN A 269 3.29 16.90 7.70
N GLU A 270 2.90 15.84 8.40
CA GLU A 270 3.48 15.50 9.71
C GLU A 270 4.99 15.20 9.67
N LYS A 271 5.45 14.57 8.58
CA LYS A 271 6.89 14.30 8.40
C LYS A 271 7.67 15.49 7.84
N GLN A 272 7.01 16.45 7.18
CA GLN A 272 7.67 17.69 6.77
C GLN A 272 8.06 18.54 7.98
N GLU A 273 7.21 18.62 9.00
CA GLU A 273 7.55 19.33 10.25
C GLU A 273 8.74 18.66 10.94
N LEU A 274 8.74 17.33 11.09
CA LEU A 274 9.88 16.59 11.65
C LEU A 274 11.16 16.70 10.82
N LEU A 275 11.05 16.70 9.48
CA LEU A 275 12.20 16.89 8.58
C LEU A 275 12.68 18.33 8.55
N GLN A 276 11.79 19.31 8.74
CA GLN A 276 12.15 20.73 8.84
C GLN A 276 12.80 21.02 10.19
N ASP A 277 12.31 20.45 11.29
CA ASP A 277 12.95 20.55 12.60
C ASP A 277 14.36 19.96 12.58
N ASN A 278 14.57 18.87 11.86
CA ASN A 278 15.90 18.30 11.64
C ASN A 278 16.81 19.13 10.68
N LYS A 279 16.24 19.99 9.84
CA LYS A 279 17.01 20.87 8.93
C LYS A 279 17.44 22.19 9.57
N THR A 280 16.89 22.56 10.70
CA THR A 280 17.29 23.75 11.46
C THR A 280 18.55 23.53 12.32
N HIS A 281 19.32 22.48 12.05
CA HIS A 281 20.61 22.27 12.68
C HIS A 281 21.60 23.39 12.35
N THR A 282 21.52 24.44 13.10
CA THR A 282 22.52 25.52 13.14
C THR A 282 23.71 25.16 14.03
N GLY A 283 24.04 23.87 14.19
CA GLY A 283 25.12 23.39 15.03
C GLY A 283 24.88 23.48 16.55
N LYS A 284 23.68 23.87 16.97
CA LYS A 284 23.31 24.02 18.41
C LYS A 284 22.35 22.94 18.92
N TYR A 285 22.03 21.92 18.09
CA TYR A 285 21.16 20.85 18.54
C TYR A 285 21.91 19.96 19.52
N VAL A 286 21.46 19.98 20.77
CA VAL A 286 21.95 19.05 21.79
C VAL A 286 20.87 17.99 21.96
N TRP A 287 21.17 16.76 21.59
CA TRP A 287 20.29 15.63 21.88
C TRP A 287 20.04 15.57 23.39
N PRO A 288 18.77 15.50 23.85
CA PRO A 288 18.50 15.23 25.24
C PRO A 288 19.21 13.94 25.63
N LYS A 289 20.01 13.97 26.72
CA LYS A 289 20.81 12.80 27.15
C LYS A 289 19.95 11.56 27.40
N GLU A 290 18.73 11.76 27.85
CA GLU A 290 17.72 10.71 28.06
C GLU A 290 17.30 9.96 26.81
N HIS A 291 17.57 10.52 25.61
CA HIS A 291 17.29 9.88 24.33
C HIS A 291 18.53 9.23 23.70
N LEU A 292 19.68 9.38 24.30
CA LEU A 292 20.89 8.72 23.85
C LEU A 292 21.00 7.33 24.50
N ILE A 293 21.31 6.36 23.66
CA ILE A 293 21.65 5.03 24.15
C ILE A 293 23.13 5.12 24.64
N ASP A 294 23.33 5.02 25.95
CA ASP A 294 24.67 5.00 26.57
C ASP A 294 25.16 3.54 26.75
N GLU A 295 25.09 2.81 25.64
CA GLU A 295 25.51 1.41 25.56
C GLU A 295 26.37 1.22 24.30
N THR A 296 27.28 0.25 24.34
CA THR A 296 28.01 -0.17 23.13
C THR A 296 27.10 -1.04 22.23
N PHE A 297 27.44 -1.20 20.96
CA PHE A 297 26.69 -2.12 20.07
C PHE A 297 26.62 -3.55 20.62
N PRO A 298 27.69 -4.16 21.18
CA PRO A 298 27.57 -5.46 21.84
C PRO A 298 26.58 -5.47 23.00
N ASP A 299 26.57 -4.43 23.85
CA ASP A 299 25.65 -4.35 25.00
C ASP A 299 24.18 -4.28 24.54
N VAL A 300 23.91 -3.47 23.50
CA VAL A 300 22.57 -3.40 22.87
C VAL A 300 22.17 -4.77 22.33
N LEU A 301 23.07 -5.46 21.61
CA LEU A 301 22.78 -6.79 21.07
C LEU A 301 22.52 -7.80 22.19
N ASP A 302 23.29 -7.76 23.27
CA ASP A 302 23.09 -8.62 24.45
C ASP A 302 21.74 -8.37 25.13
N ARG A 303 21.32 -7.12 25.22
CA ARG A 303 20.02 -6.74 25.73
C ARG A 303 18.90 -7.25 24.83
N MET A 304 19.02 -7.05 23.50
CA MET A 304 18.03 -7.55 22.56
C MET A 304 17.91 -9.07 22.59
N CYS A 305 19.01 -9.81 22.75
CA CYS A 305 18.98 -11.26 22.93
C CYS A 305 18.25 -11.71 24.19
N LYS A 306 18.31 -10.91 25.27
CA LYS A 306 17.59 -11.21 26.53
C LYS A 306 16.11 -10.88 26.45
N GLU A 307 15.78 -9.75 25.85
CA GLU A 307 14.40 -9.24 25.81
C GLU A 307 13.58 -9.89 24.69
N PHE A 308 14.21 -10.20 23.55
CA PHE A 308 13.54 -10.68 22.33
C PHE A 308 14.29 -11.83 21.65
N PRO A 309 14.58 -12.95 22.35
CA PRO A 309 15.47 -14.01 21.88
C PRO A 309 15.08 -14.59 20.52
N ASP A 310 13.78 -14.81 20.30
CA ASP A 310 13.22 -15.48 19.12
C ASP A 310 12.70 -14.48 18.07
N GLN A 311 12.85 -13.18 18.29
CA GLN A 311 12.48 -12.16 17.31
C GLN A 311 13.56 -12.05 16.24
N TYR A 312 13.16 -11.81 15.00
CA TYR A 312 14.09 -11.60 13.91
C TYR A 312 14.86 -10.30 14.05
N ALA A 313 16.20 -10.40 14.08
CA ALA A 313 17.12 -9.28 13.98
C ALA A 313 17.28 -8.84 12.52
N PHE A 314 17.33 -9.82 11.60
CA PHE A 314 17.42 -9.59 10.15
C PHE A 314 16.55 -10.61 9.40
N ARG A 315 15.93 -10.12 8.33
CA ARG A 315 15.20 -10.95 7.40
C ARG A 315 15.41 -10.43 5.97
N TYR A 316 16.27 -11.11 5.23
CA TYR A 316 16.54 -10.84 3.82
C TYR A 316 15.86 -11.93 2.99
N THR A 317 14.63 -11.69 2.60
CA THR A 317 13.80 -12.68 1.89
C THR A 317 14.37 -13.09 0.54
N GLU A 318 15.05 -12.18 -0.17
CA GLU A 318 15.67 -12.46 -1.46
C GLU A 318 16.93 -13.32 -1.37
N LEU A 319 17.57 -13.33 -0.20
CA LEU A 319 18.82 -14.06 0.04
C LEU A 319 18.58 -15.32 0.86
N ASP A 320 17.32 -15.64 1.20
CA ASP A 320 16.96 -16.70 2.15
C ASP A 320 17.81 -16.65 3.44
N TYR A 321 18.07 -15.40 3.89
CA TYR A 321 18.87 -15.14 5.07
C TYR A 321 18.02 -14.51 6.16
N THR A 322 17.70 -15.30 7.16
CA THR A 322 16.93 -14.87 8.34
C THR A 322 17.72 -15.21 9.59
N ARG A 323 17.75 -14.28 10.56
CA ARG A 323 18.41 -14.46 11.86
C ARG A 323 17.54 -13.89 12.97
N THR A 324 17.31 -14.69 13.99
CA THR A 324 16.85 -14.19 15.31
C THR A 324 17.98 -13.41 15.99
N TYR A 325 17.69 -12.67 17.06
CA TYR A 325 18.73 -11.95 17.80
C TYR A 325 19.79 -12.91 18.37
N ILE A 326 19.40 -14.09 18.84
CA ILE A 326 20.34 -15.10 19.33
C ILE A 326 21.22 -15.64 18.19
N GLU A 327 20.65 -15.97 17.07
CA GLU A 327 21.41 -16.45 15.90
C GLU A 327 22.37 -15.38 15.37
N PHE A 328 21.92 -14.13 15.29
CA PHE A 328 22.77 -13.02 14.88
C PHE A 328 23.92 -12.79 15.88
N ARG A 329 23.67 -12.90 17.20
CA ARG A 329 24.72 -12.84 18.21
C ARG A 329 25.78 -13.95 17.99
N ASN A 330 25.37 -15.18 17.70
CA ASN A 330 26.27 -16.28 17.41
C ASN A 330 27.12 -16.00 16.15
N ASP A 331 26.52 -15.44 15.11
CA ASP A 331 27.23 -15.04 13.89
C ASP A 331 28.29 -13.96 14.19
N VAL A 332 27.94 -12.93 14.99
CA VAL A 332 28.87 -11.87 15.42
C VAL A 332 30.03 -12.45 16.23
N ASP A 333 29.77 -13.34 17.18
CA ASP A 333 30.80 -13.99 17.99
C ASP A 333 31.72 -14.88 17.14
N THR A 334 31.15 -15.58 16.16
CA THR A 334 31.92 -16.43 15.24
C THR A 334 32.84 -15.57 14.36
N PHE A 335 32.33 -14.46 13.83
CA PHE A 335 33.11 -13.53 13.04
C PHE A 335 34.24 -12.89 13.86
N ALA A 336 33.94 -12.45 15.09
CA ALA A 336 34.91 -11.88 16.00
C ALA A 336 36.05 -12.87 16.30
N ARG A 337 35.72 -14.15 16.60
CA ARG A 337 36.74 -15.21 16.80
C ARG A 337 37.61 -15.44 15.58
N SER A 338 37.00 -15.35 14.38
CA SER A 338 37.74 -15.50 13.12
C SER A 338 38.75 -14.36 12.94
N LEU A 339 38.36 -13.11 13.22
CA LEU A 339 39.27 -11.95 13.18
C LEU A 339 40.45 -12.13 14.17
N ILE A 340 40.17 -12.56 15.40
CA ILE A 340 41.20 -12.85 16.40
C ILE A 340 42.14 -13.94 15.92
N ALA A 341 41.62 -15.01 15.33
CA ALA A 341 42.41 -16.11 14.79
C ALA A 341 43.31 -15.66 13.60
N MET A 342 42.85 -14.67 12.84
CA MET A 342 43.64 -14.02 11.77
C MET A 342 44.72 -13.07 12.32
N GLY A 343 44.76 -12.85 13.62
CA GLY A 343 45.77 -12.01 14.27
C GLY A 343 45.37 -10.54 14.49
N VAL A 344 44.12 -10.18 14.23
CA VAL A 344 43.58 -8.82 14.49
C VAL A 344 43.59 -8.54 15.98
N ARG A 345 44.17 -7.41 16.37
CA ARG A 345 44.32 -6.97 17.76
C ARG A 345 43.74 -5.58 18.01
N ARG A 346 43.61 -5.19 19.24
CA ARG A 346 43.22 -3.84 19.62
C ARG A 346 44.15 -2.79 19.00
N GLY A 347 43.55 -1.87 18.24
CA GLY A 347 44.25 -0.81 17.53
C GLY A 347 44.50 -1.09 16.05
N ASP A 348 44.23 -2.31 15.58
CA ASP A 348 44.29 -2.62 14.15
C ASP A 348 43.12 -2.02 13.39
N HIS A 349 43.37 -1.65 12.15
CA HIS A 349 42.34 -1.15 11.24
C HIS A 349 41.84 -2.29 10.33
N VAL A 350 40.55 -2.53 10.35
CA VAL A 350 39.91 -3.51 9.47
C VAL A 350 39.05 -2.76 8.47
N ALA A 351 39.28 -2.98 7.18
CA ALA A 351 38.44 -2.44 6.12
C ALA A 351 37.39 -3.51 5.70
N ILE A 352 36.13 -3.09 5.58
CA ILE A 352 35.05 -3.92 5.06
C ILE A 352 34.71 -3.38 3.67
N TRP A 353 34.83 -4.25 2.67
CA TRP A 353 34.34 -3.98 1.33
C TRP A 353 33.02 -4.70 1.15
N ALA A 354 31.92 -3.94 1.16
CA ALA A 354 30.57 -4.46 0.96
C ALA A 354 30.00 -3.89 -0.34
N THR A 355 29.23 -4.71 -1.06
CA THR A 355 28.51 -4.33 -2.29
C THR A 355 27.08 -3.96 -1.94
#